data_c31b7cca8c193c160710cbac8547f3d9
#
_entry.id   c31b7cca8c193c160710cbac8547f3d9
#
_cell.length_a   1.000
_cell.length_b   1.000
_cell.length_c   1.000
_cell.angle_alpha   90.00
_cell.angle_beta   90.00
_cell.angle_gamma   90.00
#
_symmetry.space_group_name_H-M   'P 1'
#
loop_
_entity.id
_entity.type
_entity.pdbx_description
1 polymer ?
#
loop_
_entity_poly.entity_id
_entity_poly.type
_entity_poly.pdbx_seq_one_letter_code
_entity_poly.pdbx_strand_id
1 'polypeptide(L)'
;MDHVEELKEFARLHARGQGMTAGHTARVLARITKDTPGDPDSWAAVWTAEGRVAAARGDLLDACRHYALARFPYHGDADRVRAQRLCVDTFDQWRRDQDGIERLEFDHPDGTVACWAAGLDRHRPLLVVMGGIVSVKEQWAPLLPLLRRLGFAVVVTELPGVGENTFTYGPDSWRTLGFLLDRLADRARVFDTSMLALSFSGHLAVRAAAEDPRIRRVLTVGAPVADFFTDEAWWPRVPGITAQTLRHLTGSEDLDELRDRLPGFALTPKQLRQVRIPVRYVASGRDEIIPDTEQTLLRGTLDDVRFKTFDDVHGSPAHLGATRRWLMAQLLWLRVARREARPTYRTGPGEPNRSRSGGERSSG
;
A
#
# COMPACT_ATOMS: atom_id res chain seq x y z
N MET A 1 -14.06 -15.16 -20.03
CA MET A 1 -13.43 -16.18 -19.16
C MET A 1 -14.45 -16.54 -18.08
N ASP A 2 -14.54 -17.80 -17.67
CA ASP A 2 -15.38 -18.17 -16.52
C ASP A 2 -14.85 -17.48 -15.26
N HIS A 3 -15.74 -17.00 -14.40
CA HIS A 3 -15.37 -16.25 -13.18
C HIS A 3 -14.40 -17.03 -12.28
N VAL A 4 -14.60 -18.34 -12.12
CA VAL A 4 -13.72 -19.19 -11.30
C VAL A 4 -12.31 -19.31 -11.90
N GLU A 5 -12.20 -19.41 -13.22
CA GLU A 5 -10.91 -19.50 -13.89
C GLU A 5 -10.15 -18.15 -13.81
N GLU A 6 -10.86 -17.03 -13.90
CA GLU A 6 -10.25 -15.71 -13.67
C GLU A 6 -9.74 -15.57 -12.23
N LEU A 7 -10.54 -15.99 -11.21
CA LEU A 7 -10.09 -16.05 -9.82
C LEU A 7 -8.81 -16.89 -9.66
N LYS A 8 -8.75 -18.04 -10.29
CA LYS A 8 -7.58 -18.93 -10.23
C LYS A 8 -6.34 -18.28 -10.83
N GLU A 9 -6.47 -17.58 -11.94
CA GLU A 9 -5.36 -16.88 -12.58
C GLU A 9 -4.77 -15.81 -11.66
N PHE A 10 -5.60 -14.92 -11.14
CA PHE A 10 -5.15 -13.87 -10.20
C PHE A 10 -4.60 -14.44 -8.90
N ALA A 11 -5.21 -15.49 -8.35
CA ALA A 11 -4.72 -16.11 -7.13
C ALA A 11 -3.34 -16.75 -7.29
N ARG A 12 -2.99 -17.30 -8.45
CA ARG A 12 -1.63 -17.80 -8.72
C ARG A 12 -0.59 -16.68 -8.57
N LEU A 13 -0.90 -15.48 -9.06
CA LEU A 13 -0.02 -14.32 -8.95
C LEU A 13 0.11 -13.86 -7.49
N HIS A 14 -1.00 -13.77 -6.77
CA HIS A 14 -1.02 -13.38 -5.37
C HIS A 14 -0.34 -14.41 -4.46
N ALA A 15 -0.57 -15.70 -4.65
CA ALA A 15 0.10 -16.78 -3.93
C ALA A 15 1.61 -16.73 -4.11
N ARG A 16 2.08 -16.55 -5.36
CA ARG A 16 3.51 -16.37 -5.67
C ARG A 16 4.09 -15.14 -4.98
N GLY A 17 3.35 -14.02 -4.99
CA GLY A 17 3.74 -12.79 -4.30
C GLY A 17 3.95 -12.97 -2.79
N GLN A 18 3.18 -13.87 -2.17
CA GLN A 18 3.27 -14.25 -0.76
C GLN A 18 4.29 -15.37 -0.49
N GLY A 19 4.98 -15.88 -1.50
CA GLY A 19 6.00 -16.92 -1.37
C GLY A 19 5.45 -18.36 -1.30
N MET A 20 4.19 -18.57 -1.67
CA MET A 20 3.62 -19.92 -1.80
C MET A 20 4.19 -20.62 -3.04
N THR A 21 4.43 -21.92 -2.96
CA THR A 21 4.98 -22.69 -4.09
C THR A 21 3.93 -22.92 -5.18
N ALA A 22 4.34 -22.86 -6.44
CA ALA A 22 3.45 -23.09 -7.58
C ALA A 22 2.76 -24.46 -7.53
N GLY A 23 3.49 -25.51 -7.13
CA GLY A 23 2.94 -26.86 -7.03
C GLY A 23 1.86 -27.01 -5.95
N HIS A 24 2.03 -26.36 -4.79
CA HIS A 24 1.00 -26.33 -3.74
C HIS A 24 -0.23 -25.57 -4.22
N THR A 25 -0.02 -24.34 -4.73
CA THR A 25 -1.10 -23.51 -5.25
C THR A 25 -1.91 -24.24 -6.34
N ALA A 26 -1.25 -24.89 -7.28
CA ALA A 26 -1.93 -25.67 -8.34
C ALA A 26 -2.79 -26.80 -7.79
N ARG A 27 -2.31 -27.56 -6.79
CA ARG A 27 -3.09 -28.62 -6.14
C ARG A 27 -4.34 -28.09 -5.44
N VAL A 28 -4.23 -26.97 -4.76
CA VAL A 28 -5.39 -26.36 -4.08
C VAL A 28 -6.40 -25.86 -5.11
N LEU A 29 -5.95 -25.13 -6.13
CA LEU A 29 -6.82 -24.59 -7.18
C LEU A 29 -7.53 -25.67 -8.00
N ALA A 30 -6.91 -26.86 -8.18
CA ALA A 30 -7.54 -27.98 -8.87
C ALA A 30 -8.80 -28.53 -8.15
N ARG A 31 -8.89 -28.33 -6.84
CA ARG A 31 -10.04 -28.76 -6.03
C ARG A 31 -11.20 -27.77 -6.07
N ILE A 32 -10.96 -26.55 -6.52
CA ILE A 32 -11.98 -25.49 -6.58
C ILE A 32 -12.71 -25.61 -7.90
N THR A 33 -14.01 -25.88 -7.84
CA THR A 33 -14.86 -26.06 -9.03
C THR A 33 -15.90 -24.94 -9.16
N LYS A 34 -16.13 -24.16 -8.10
CA LYS A 34 -17.16 -23.13 -8.05
C LYS A 34 -16.82 -22.04 -7.04
N ASP A 35 -17.59 -20.96 -7.07
CA ASP A 35 -17.52 -19.84 -6.14
C ASP A 35 -18.89 -19.55 -5.54
N THR A 36 -19.44 -20.56 -4.84
CA THR A 36 -20.77 -20.50 -4.22
C THR A 36 -20.62 -20.54 -2.70
N PRO A 37 -21.06 -19.53 -1.95
CA PRO A 37 -20.98 -19.53 -0.49
C PRO A 37 -21.67 -20.76 0.13
N GLY A 38 -21.04 -21.31 1.18
CA GLY A 38 -21.56 -22.49 1.90
C GLY A 38 -21.23 -23.84 1.26
N ASP A 39 -20.71 -23.87 0.05
CA ASP A 39 -20.38 -25.11 -0.65
C ASP A 39 -18.96 -25.58 -0.32
N PRO A 40 -18.75 -26.88 0.02
CA PRO A 40 -17.43 -27.39 0.43
C PRO A 40 -16.36 -27.34 -0.68
N ASP A 41 -16.76 -27.34 -1.97
CA ASP A 41 -15.85 -27.28 -3.11
C ASP A 41 -15.70 -25.84 -3.65
N SER A 42 -16.22 -24.87 -2.89
CA SER A 42 -16.14 -23.46 -3.27
C SER A 42 -14.78 -22.84 -2.90
N TRP A 43 -14.52 -21.69 -3.51
CA TRP A 43 -13.30 -20.91 -3.32
C TRP A 43 -12.93 -20.73 -1.83
N ALA A 44 -13.81 -20.11 -1.06
CA ALA A 44 -13.56 -19.77 0.34
C ALA A 44 -13.40 -21.01 1.22
N ALA A 45 -14.20 -22.05 0.99
CA ALA A 45 -14.16 -23.29 1.77
C ALA A 45 -12.84 -24.04 1.58
N VAL A 46 -12.42 -24.23 0.32
CA VAL A 46 -11.19 -24.98 0.00
C VAL A 46 -9.95 -24.27 0.57
N TRP A 47 -9.80 -22.97 0.35
CA TRP A 47 -8.66 -22.22 0.89
C TRP A 47 -8.68 -22.15 2.42
N THR A 48 -9.86 -22.02 3.04
CA THR A 48 -10.00 -22.04 4.51
C THR A 48 -9.60 -23.39 5.10
N ALA A 49 -9.92 -24.50 4.43
CA ALA A 49 -9.51 -25.82 4.87
C ALA A 49 -7.99 -25.98 4.87
N GLU A 50 -7.29 -25.50 3.84
CA GLU A 50 -5.82 -25.49 3.78
C GLU A 50 -5.22 -24.63 4.91
N GLY A 51 -5.80 -23.45 5.16
CA GLY A 51 -5.38 -22.59 6.27
C GLY A 51 -5.51 -23.27 7.63
N ARG A 52 -6.60 -24.01 7.86
CA ARG A 52 -6.77 -24.81 9.10
C ARG A 52 -5.72 -25.90 9.26
N VAL A 53 -5.37 -26.58 8.17
CA VAL A 53 -4.31 -27.60 8.18
C VAL A 53 -2.96 -26.97 8.54
N ALA A 54 -2.61 -25.81 7.98
CA ALA A 54 -1.40 -25.08 8.33
C ALA A 54 -1.41 -24.63 9.80
N ALA A 55 -2.52 -24.06 10.28
CA ALA A 55 -2.68 -23.62 11.67
C ALA A 55 -2.53 -24.78 12.66
N ALA A 56 -3.10 -25.95 12.37
CA ALA A 56 -2.98 -27.15 13.20
C ALA A 56 -1.53 -27.68 13.31
N ARG A 57 -0.66 -27.33 12.38
CA ARG A 57 0.78 -27.62 12.41
C ARG A 57 1.61 -26.55 13.12
N GLY A 58 0.98 -25.45 13.54
CA GLY A 58 1.68 -24.28 14.09
C GLY A 58 2.26 -23.33 13.04
N ASP A 59 2.04 -23.56 11.74
CA ASP A 59 2.54 -22.73 10.66
C ASP A 59 1.64 -21.50 10.45
N LEU A 60 1.57 -20.63 11.47
CA LEU A 60 0.61 -19.52 11.55
C LEU A 60 0.70 -18.55 10.37
N LEU A 61 1.93 -18.23 9.93
CA LEU A 61 2.09 -17.33 8.79
C LEU A 61 1.61 -17.95 7.47
N ASP A 62 1.80 -19.26 7.31
CA ASP A 62 1.29 -19.98 6.15
C ASP A 62 -0.24 -20.10 6.20
N ALA A 63 -0.81 -20.38 7.38
CA ALA A 63 -2.26 -20.35 7.60
C ALA A 63 -2.86 -18.98 7.25
N CYS A 64 -2.25 -17.89 7.69
CA CYS A 64 -2.66 -16.53 7.37
C CYS A 64 -2.69 -16.29 5.84
N ARG A 65 -1.68 -16.77 5.09
CA ARG A 65 -1.64 -16.67 3.62
C ARG A 65 -2.80 -17.40 2.95
N HIS A 66 -3.15 -18.59 3.44
CA HIS A 66 -4.29 -19.36 2.93
C HIS A 66 -5.61 -18.63 3.22
N TYR A 67 -5.78 -18.06 4.42
CA TYR A 67 -6.98 -17.29 4.74
C TYR A 67 -7.06 -15.99 3.94
N ALA A 68 -5.93 -15.34 3.63
CA ALA A 68 -5.90 -14.19 2.74
C ALA A 68 -6.35 -14.55 1.32
N LEU A 69 -6.08 -15.78 0.83
CA LEU A 69 -6.61 -16.28 -0.44
C LEU A 69 -8.07 -16.72 -0.31
N ALA A 70 -8.49 -17.27 0.83
CA ALA A 70 -9.88 -17.65 1.05
C ALA A 70 -10.85 -16.45 0.97
N ARG A 71 -10.43 -15.26 1.46
CA ARG A 71 -11.24 -14.05 1.39
C ARG A 71 -11.16 -13.32 0.04
N PHE A 72 -10.19 -13.69 -0.83
CA PHE A 72 -9.94 -13.04 -2.12
C PHE A 72 -11.16 -13.15 -3.07
N PRO A 73 -11.46 -12.13 -3.87
CA PRO A 73 -10.77 -10.83 -4.01
C PRO A 73 -11.21 -9.79 -2.96
N TYR A 74 -12.38 -9.91 -2.38
CA TYR A 74 -12.95 -9.06 -1.33
C TYR A 74 -13.86 -9.88 -0.41
N HIS A 75 -14.26 -9.36 0.73
CA HIS A 75 -15.09 -10.06 1.72
C HIS A 75 -16.60 -9.86 1.46
N GLY A 76 -17.06 -10.22 0.26
CA GLY A 76 -18.43 -9.99 -0.23
C GLY A 76 -19.48 -10.96 0.28
N ASP A 77 -19.11 -12.02 1.01
CA ASP A 77 -20.02 -13.02 1.55
C ASP A 77 -19.58 -13.50 2.94
N ALA A 78 -20.44 -14.26 3.62
CA ALA A 78 -20.20 -14.70 5.00
C ALA A 78 -18.96 -15.60 5.16
N ASP A 79 -18.62 -16.43 4.16
CA ASP A 79 -17.45 -17.30 4.21
C ASP A 79 -16.17 -16.52 4.04
N ARG A 80 -16.15 -15.55 3.13
CA ARG A 80 -15.03 -14.62 2.94
C ARG A 80 -14.84 -13.67 4.12
N VAL A 81 -15.92 -13.18 4.74
CA VAL A 81 -15.87 -12.41 5.98
C VAL A 81 -15.24 -13.25 7.11
N ARG A 82 -15.60 -14.52 7.22
CA ARG A 82 -15.00 -15.44 8.20
C ARG A 82 -13.53 -15.67 7.90
N ALA A 83 -13.17 -15.88 6.65
CA ALA A 83 -11.78 -16.04 6.22
C ALA A 83 -10.93 -14.79 6.52
N GLN A 84 -11.48 -13.58 6.32
CA GLN A 84 -10.82 -12.33 6.69
C GLN A 84 -10.51 -12.27 8.20
N ARG A 85 -11.47 -12.65 9.05
CA ARG A 85 -11.23 -12.70 10.51
C ARG A 85 -10.14 -13.71 10.87
N LEU A 86 -10.20 -14.92 10.30
CA LEU A 86 -9.17 -15.94 10.50
C LEU A 86 -7.79 -15.46 10.05
N CYS A 87 -7.69 -14.70 8.96
CA CYS A 87 -6.44 -14.11 8.49
C CYS A 87 -5.85 -13.16 9.53
N VAL A 88 -6.65 -12.22 10.03
CA VAL A 88 -6.24 -11.24 11.04
C VAL A 88 -5.85 -11.91 12.35
N ASP A 89 -6.72 -12.81 12.87
CA ASP A 89 -6.51 -13.50 14.14
C ASP A 89 -5.23 -14.36 14.12
N THR A 90 -5.01 -15.06 13.01
CA THR A 90 -3.82 -15.92 12.85
C THR A 90 -2.55 -15.08 12.72
N PHE A 91 -2.62 -13.93 12.03
CA PHE A 91 -1.50 -12.99 11.99
C PHE A 91 -1.25 -12.38 13.38
N ASP A 92 -2.30 -12.05 14.13
CA ASP A 92 -2.17 -11.54 15.50
C ASP A 92 -1.50 -12.55 16.44
N GLN A 93 -1.79 -13.84 16.27
CA GLN A 93 -1.09 -14.90 17.00
C GLN A 93 0.39 -14.96 16.58
N TRP A 94 0.68 -15.01 15.27
CA TRP A 94 2.04 -15.10 14.76
C TRP A 94 2.91 -13.91 15.21
N ARG A 95 2.38 -12.69 15.18
CA ARG A 95 3.15 -11.49 15.55
C ARG A 95 3.56 -11.46 17.02
N ARG A 96 2.85 -12.16 17.93
CA ARG A 96 3.18 -12.20 19.36
C ARG A 96 4.54 -12.82 19.62
N ASP A 97 4.98 -13.71 18.72
CA ASP A 97 6.31 -14.32 18.76
C ASP A 97 7.35 -13.43 18.02
N GLN A 98 6.92 -12.31 17.41
CA GLN A 98 7.78 -11.37 16.71
C GLN A 98 8.02 -10.13 17.58
N ASP A 99 9.31 -9.82 17.81
CA ASP A 99 9.67 -8.66 18.63
C ASP A 99 9.21 -7.33 17.98
N GLY A 100 8.38 -6.59 18.72
CA GLY A 100 8.02 -5.20 18.47
C GLY A 100 7.07 -4.98 17.27
N ILE A 101 6.23 -5.94 16.92
CA ILE A 101 5.07 -5.71 16.05
C ILE A 101 3.84 -5.41 16.91
N GLU A 102 3.21 -4.28 16.68
CA GLU A 102 2.01 -3.84 17.39
C GLU A 102 0.82 -3.67 16.45
N ARG A 103 -0.40 -3.84 16.97
CA ARG A 103 -1.65 -3.51 16.31
C ARG A 103 -2.05 -2.09 16.67
N LEU A 104 -2.45 -1.32 15.67
CA LEU A 104 -3.05 -0.01 15.85
C LEU A 104 -4.41 0.01 15.19
N GLU A 105 -5.34 0.73 15.81
CA GLU A 105 -6.68 0.94 15.28
C GLU A 105 -7.08 2.38 15.58
N PHE A 106 -7.61 3.07 14.57
CA PHE A 106 -7.96 4.47 14.65
C PHE A 106 -9.37 4.68 14.12
N ASP A 107 -10.26 5.07 15.01
CA ASP A 107 -11.64 5.39 14.67
C ASP A 107 -11.76 6.80 14.12
N HIS A 108 -12.64 6.95 13.13
CA HIS A 108 -13.08 8.17 12.49
C HIS A 108 -14.60 8.09 12.29
N PRO A 109 -15.36 9.20 12.25
CA PRO A 109 -16.81 9.16 12.01
C PRO A 109 -17.23 8.38 10.76
N ASP A 110 -16.40 8.36 9.71
CA ASP A 110 -16.69 7.70 8.45
C ASP A 110 -16.14 6.27 8.35
N GLY A 111 -15.44 5.78 9.38
CA GLY A 111 -14.87 4.43 9.37
C GLY A 111 -13.68 4.24 10.29
N THR A 112 -13.06 3.08 10.21
CA THR A 112 -11.90 2.69 11.02
C THR A 112 -10.73 2.33 10.13
N VAL A 113 -9.51 2.69 10.53
CA VAL A 113 -8.24 2.27 9.89
C VAL A 113 -7.49 1.37 10.86
N ALA A 114 -7.30 0.10 10.49
CA ALA A 114 -6.46 -0.83 11.22
C ALA A 114 -5.08 -0.97 10.58
N CYS A 115 -4.04 -1.10 11.41
CA CYS A 115 -2.65 -1.17 10.97
C CYS A 115 -1.86 -2.20 11.76
N TRP A 116 -0.85 -2.77 11.12
CA TRP A 116 0.28 -3.39 11.80
C TRP A 116 1.47 -2.44 11.77
N ALA A 117 2.15 -2.25 12.88
CA ALA A 117 3.24 -1.29 12.99
C ALA A 117 4.47 -1.90 13.68
N ALA A 118 5.65 -1.36 13.36
CA ALA A 118 6.88 -1.71 14.07
C ALA A 118 7.86 -0.54 14.10
N GLY A 119 8.63 -0.45 15.21
CA GLY A 119 9.70 0.53 15.35
C GLY A 119 9.21 1.97 15.43
N LEU A 120 7.99 2.18 15.90
CA LEU A 120 7.44 3.51 16.10
C LEU A 120 8.30 4.28 17.10
N ASP A 121 8.83 5.41 16.64
CA ASP A 121 9.68 6.33 17.36
C ASP A 121 9.65 7.68 16.64
N ARG A 122 9.36 8.77 17.34
CA ARG A 122 9.25 10.13 16.79
C ARG A 122 10.52 10.65 16.10
N HIS A 123 11.66 9.98 16.30
CA HIS A 123 12.92 10.31 15.63
C HIS A 123 13.14 9.52 14.34
N ARG A 124 12.34 8.49 14.08
CA ARG A 124 12.46 7.66 12.88
C ARG A 124 11.53 8.16 11.77
N PRO A 125 12.03 8.27 10.52
CA PRO A 125 11.18 8.58 9.38
C PRO A 125 10.11 7.51 9.22
N LEU A 126 8.89 7.93 8.89
CA LEU A 126 7.77 7.02 8.69
C LEU A 126 7.83 6.38 7.30
N LEU A 127 7.58 5.08 7.25
CA LEU A 127 7.29 4.34 6.03
C LEU A 127 5.89 3.74 6.15
N VAL A 128 4.99 4.18 5.30
CA VAL A 128 3.64 3.58 5.15
C VAL A 128 3.67 2.61 3.97
N VAL A 129 3.23 1.38 4.20
CA VAL A 129 3.12 0.32 3.19
C VAL A 129 1.66 -0.02 2.98
N MET A 130 1.22 -0.01 1.73
CA MET A 130 -0.16 -0.32 1.33
C MET A 130 -0.18 -1.22 0.10
N GLY A 131 -1.01 -2.26 0.14
CA GLY A 131 -1.33 -3.08 -1.04
C GLY A 131 -2.37 -2.43 -1.96
N GLY A 132 -2.70 -3.10 -3.07
CA GLY A 132 -3.78 -2.70 -3.96
C GLY A 132 -5.17 -3.12 -3.46
N ILE A 133 -6.17 -3.02 -4.36
CA ILE A 133 -7.61 -3.25 -4.07
C ILE A 133 -7.97 -4.64 -3.55
N VAL A 134 -7.10 -5.63 -3.74
CA VAL A 134 -7.34 -7.00 -3.28
C VAL A 134 -6.38 -7.45 -2.17
N SER A 135 -5.45 -6.57 -1.73
CA SER A 135 -4.34 -6.93 -0.85
C SER A 135 -4.58 -6.47 0.57
N VAL A 136 -4.69 -7.41 1.52
CA VAL A 136 -4.80 -7.10 2.96
C VAL A 136 -3.43 -6.82 3.57
N LYS A 137 -3.41 -6.08 4.68
CA LYS A 137 -2.19 -5.66 5.39
C LYS A 137 -1.34 -6.84 5.86
N GLU A 138 -1.95 -7.97 6.19
CA GLU A 138 -1.27 -9.19 6.62
C GLU A 138 -0.32 -9.76 5.56
N GLN A 139 -0.56 -9.48 4.28
CA GLN A 139 0.33 -9.89 3.19
C GLN A 139 1.67 -9.14 3.20
N TRP A 140 1.69 -7.92 3.71
CA TRP A 140 2.85 -7.02 3.72
C TRP A 140 3.50 -6.90 5.09
N ALA A 141 2.74 -7.13 6.17
CA ALA A 141 3.20 -7.00 7.53
C ALA A 141 4.39 -7.91 7.93
N PRO A 142 4.64 -9.07 7.32
CA PRO A 142 5.87 -9.83 7.54
C PRO A 142 7.16 -9.07 7.18
N LEU A 143 7.07 -7.97 6.44
CA LEU A 143 8.22 -7.09 6.13
C LEU A 143 8.58 -6.14 7.29
N LEU A 144 7.72 -5.96 8.28
CA LEU A 144 7.90 -5.02 9.39
C LEU A 144 9.25 -5.17 10.11
N PRO A 145 9.70 -6.38 10.52
CA PRO A 145 10.98 -6.54 11.19
C PRO A 145 12.18 -6.09 10.35
N LEU A 146 12.16 -6.38 9.05
CA LEU A 146 13.20 -5.96 8.12
C LEU A 146 13.26 -4.44 7.99
N LEU A 147 12.13 -3.82 7.72
CA LEU A 147 12.03 -2.37 7.48
C LEU A 147 12.35 -1.57 8.77
N ARG A 148 11.96 -2.07 9.94
CA ARG A 148 12.37 -1.53 11.24
C ARG A 148 13.89 -1.56 11.42
N ARG A 149 14.57 -2.66 11.05
CA ARG A 149 16.04 -2.77 11.11
C ARG A 149 16.74 -1.78 10.18
N LEU A 150 16.10 -1.39 9.08
CA LEU A 150 16.57 -0.34 8.19
C LEU A 150 16.36 1.07 8.76
N GLY A 151 15.82 1.19 9.98
CA GLY A 151 15.71 2.44 10.74
C GLY A 151 14.47 3.27 10.40
N PHE A 152 13.41 2.65 9.91
CA PHE A 152 12.11 3.28 9.75
C PHE A 152 11.20 3.01 10.97
N ALA A 153 10.32 3.95 11.26
CA ALA A 153 9.02 3.66 11.85
C ALA A 153 8.13 3.15 10.71
N VAL A 154 7.55 1.98 10.84
CA VAL A 154 6.82 1.34 9.72
C VAL A 154 5.39 1.08 10.12
N VAL A 155 4.47 1.42 9.24
CA VAL A 155 3.05 1.11 9.34
C VAL A 155 2.61 0.41 8.06
N VAL A 156 1.92 -0.72 8.20
CA VAL A 156 1.28 -1.43 7.10
C VAL A 156 -0.22 -1.33 7.29
N THR A 157 -0.91 -0.81 6.29
CA THR A 157 -2.36 -0.61 6.28
C THR A 157 -2.96 -0.98 4.93
N GLU A 158 -4.25 -0.74 4.77
CA GLU A 158 -5.06 -1.16 3.62
C GLU A 158 -5.69 0.03 2.92
N LEU A 159 -6.02 -0.15 1.65
CA LEU A 159 -6.86 0.79 0.90
C LEU A 159 -8.27 0.83 1.53
N PRO A 160 -8.97 1.97 1.52
CA PRO A 160 -10.37 2.06 1.94
C PRO A 160 -11.25 0.96 1.36
N GLY A 161 -12.04 0.31 2.20
CA GLY A 161 -12.90 -0.82 1.86
C GLY A 161 -12.19 -2.19 1.82
N VAL A 162 -10.87 -2.24 1.93
CA VAL A 162 -10.11 -3.50 1.94
C VAL A 162 -9.84 -3.96 3.37
N GLY A 163 -10.04 -5.25 3.62
CA GLY A 163 -9.70 -5.90 4.89
C GLY A 163 -10.45 -5.30 6.08
N GLU A 164 -9.72 -4.66 6.98
CA GLU A 164 -10.28 -4.00 8.16
C GLU A 164 -10.34 -2.46 8.02
N ASN A 165 -10.04 -1.92 6.84
CA ASN A 165 -10.29 -0.51 6.58
C ASN A 165 -11.75 -0.34 6.13
N THR A 166 -12.59 0.21 7.03
CA THR A 166 -14.06 0.26 6.82
C THR A 166 -14.54 1.52 6.10
N PHE A 167 -13.62 2.42 5.70
CA PHE A 167 -13.98 3.55 4.85
C PHE A 167 -14.47 3.06 3.48
N THR A 168 -15.42 3.76 2.89
CA THR A 168 -15.79 3.53 1.50
C THR A 168 -14.74 4.14 0.58
N TYR A 169 -14.34 3.40 -0.47
CA TYR A 169 -13.40 3.90 -1.47
C TYR A 169 -14.06 4.94 -2.38
N GLY A 170 -13.55 6.13 -2.40
CA GLY A 170 -14.08 7.26 -3.17
C GLY A 170 -13.00 8.26 -3.59
N PRO A 171 -13.36 9.29 -4.37
CA PRO A 171 -12.41 10.30 -4.86
C PRO A 171 -11.64 11.01 -3.75
N ASP A 172 -12.23 11.17 -2.57
CA ASP A 172 -11.61 11.82 -1.42
C ASP A 172 -10.86 10.87 -0.46
N SER A 173 -10.81 9.58 -0.79
CA SER A 173 -10.17 8.55 0.05
C SER A 173 -8.70 8.80 0.35
N TRP A 174 -8.01 9.63 -0.45
CA TRP A 174 -6.64 10.07 -0.17
C TRP A 174 -6.51 10.80 1.17
N ARG A 175 -7.59 11.41 1.69
CA ARG A 175 -7.62 12.09 3.00
C ARG A 175 -7.41 11.13 4.17
N THR A 176 -7.69 9.85 4.01
CA THR A 176 -7.42 8.84 5.04
C THR A 176 -5.93 8.73 5.36
N LEU A 177 -5.05 9.05 4.40
CA LEU A 177 -3.60 9.11 4.63
C LEU A 177 -3.23 10.28 5.54
N GLY A 178 -3.80 11.47 5.33
CA GLY A 178 -3.63 12.62 6.22
C GLY A 178 -4.10 12.31 7.64
N PHE A 179 -5.29 11.72 7.78
CA PHE A 179 -5.80 11.25 9.06
C PHE A 179 -4.84 10.26 9.74
N LEU A 180 -4.33 9.25 9.02
CA LEU A 180 -3.35 8.30 9.56
C LEU A 180 -2.08 9.01 10.05
N LEU A 181 -1.56 9.97 9.28
CA LEU A 181 -0.38 10.74 9.67
C LEU A 181 -0.63 11.60 10.92
N ASP A 182 -1.83 12.16 11.08
CA ASP A 182 -2.21 12.91 12.29
C ASP A 182 -2.19 12.00 13.52
N ARG A 183 -2.74 10.78 13.41
CA ARG A 183 -2.78 9.80 14.52
C ARG A 183 -1.40 9.25 14.89
N LEU A 184 -0.42 9.37 14.00
CA LEU A 184 0.94 8.90 14.20
C LEU A 184 1.94 10.02 14.56
N ALA A 185 1.51 11.28 14.65
CA ALA A 185 2.37 12.45 14.81
C ALA A 185 3.30 12.37 16.02
N ASP A 186 2.81 11.85 17.15
CA ASP A 186 3.59 11.69 18.39
C ASP A 186 4.41 10.40 18.43
N ARG A 187 4.21 9.49 17.45
CA ARG A 187 4.77 8.14 17.43
C ARG A 187 5.81 7.92 16.31
N ALA A 188 5.88 8.82 15.32
CA ALA A 188 6.82 8.74 14.22
C ALA A 188 7.15 10.12 13.68
N ARG A 189 8.26 10.25 12.96
CA ARG A 189 8.61 11.49 12.27
C ARG A 189 7.80 11.61 10.98
N VAL A 190 6.51 11.96 11.12
CA VAL A 190 5.53 12.00 10.01
C VAL A 190 5.87 13.03 8.93
N PHE A 191 6.59 14.11 9.24
CA PHE A 191 7.02 15.11 8.24
C PHE A 191 8.15 14.60 7.31
N ASP A 192 8.59 13.37 7.49
CA ASP A 192 9.53 12.65 6.62
C ASP A 192 8.93 11.28 6.24
N THR A 193 7.69 11.31 5.73
CA THR A 193 6.96 10.10 5.34
C THR A 193 7.34 9.64 3.94
N SER A 194 7.59 8.35 3.82
CA SER A 194 7.69 7.63 2.55
C SER A 194 6.47 6.74 2.38
N MET A 195 5.90 6.74 1.18
CA MET A 195 4.81 5.83 0.81
C MET A 195 5.35 4.72 -0.09
N LEU A 196 5.17 3.46 0.31
CA LEU A 196 5.30 2.29 -0.56
C LEU A 196 3.88 1.79 -0.80
N ALA A 197 3.25 2.32 -1.82
CA ALA A 197 1.83 2.14 -2.08
C ALA A 197 1.63 1.54 -3.48
N LEU A 198 1.04 0.34 -3.53
CA LEU A 198 1.01 -0.49 -4.73
C LEU A 198 -0.34 -0.37 -5.43
N SER A 199 -0.33 -0.34 -6.76
CA SER A 199 -1.54 -0.29 -7.59
C SER A 199 -2.44 0.91 -7.17
N PHE A 200 -3.70 0.72 -6.93
CA PHE A 200 -4.65 1.79 -6.55
C PHE A 200 -4.27 2.55 -5.26
N SER A 201 -3.53 1.94 -4.34
CA SER A 201 -2.98 2.71 -3.21
C SER A 201 -1.91 3.70 -3.65
N GLY A 202 -1.21 3.43 -4.76
CA GLY A 202 -0.29 4.39 -5.39
C GLY A 202 -1.01 5.63 -5.89
N HIS A 203 -2.21 5.50 -6.43
CA HIS A 203 -3.08 6.62 -6.78
C HIS A 203 -3.38 7.52 -5.56
N LEU A 204 -3.83 6.90 -4.45
CA LEU A 204 -4.08 7.66 -3.22
C LEU A 204 -2.82 8.37 -2.72
N ALA A 205 -1.66 7.70 -2.76
CA ALA A 205 -0.39 8.27 -2.31
C ALA A 205 0.05 9.45 -3.18
N VAL A 206 -0.09 9.36 -4.51
CA VAL A 206 0.22 10.46 -5.43
C VAL A 206 -0.73 11.63 -5.23
N ARG A 207 -2.03 11.35 -5.07
CA ARG A 207 -3.04 12.39 -4.80
C ARG A 207 -2.80 13.09 -3.46
N ALA A 208 -2.53 12.33 -2.40
CA ALA A 208 -2.23 12.88 -1.08
C ALA A 208 -0.94 13.72 -1.10
N ALA A 209 0.08 13.30 -1.86
CA ALA A 209 1.35 14.02 -1.96
C ALA A 209 1.23 15.40 -2.65
N ALA A 210 0.17 15.64 -3.41
CA ALA A 210 -0.13 16.95 -3.96
C ALA A 210 -0.61 17.96 -2.90
N GLU A 211 -1.17 17.47 -1.79
CA GLU A 211 -1.82 18.30 -0.76
C GLU A 211 -1.11 18.24 0.60
N ASP A 212 -0.51 17.09 0.96
CA ASP A 212 0.11 16.89 2.27
C ASP A 212 1.64 16.94 2.19
N PRO A 213 2.28 18.03 2.66
CA PRO A 213 3.73 18.20 2.59
C PRO A 213 4.51 17.24 3.48
N ARG A 214 3.85 16.47 4.36
CA ARG A 214 4.49 15.44 5.18
C ARG A 214 4.93 14.24 4.35
N ILE A 215 4.25 13.98 3.23
CA ILE A 215 4.62 12.94 2.27
C ILE A 215 5.81 13.45 1.45
N ARG A 216 6.94 12.78 1.54
CA ARG A 216 8.20 13.24 0.96
C ARG A 216 8.67 12.41 -0.22
N ARG A 217 8.11 11.23 -0.42
CA ARG A 217 8.40 10.33 -1.54
C ARG A 217 7.30 9.28 -1.72
N VAL A 218 7.03 8.93 -2.96
CA VAL A 218 6.10 7.84 -3.31
C VAL A 218 6.84 6.79 -4.14
N LEU A 219 6.73 5.54 -3.75
CA LEU A 219 7.20 4.38 -4.50
C LEU A 219 5.97 3.51 -4.81
N THR A 220 5.76 3.17 -6.08
CA THR A 220 4.56 2.44 -6.50
C THR A 220 4.85 1.43 -7.60
N VAL A 221 3.89 0.54 -7.81
CA VAL A 221 3.88 -0.48 -8.87
C VAL A 221 2.50 -0.46 -9.52
N GLY A 222 2.42 -0.12 -10.80
CA GLY A 222 1.16 -0.17 -11.56
C GLY A 222 0.05 0.73 -10.97
N ALA A 223 0.35 1.98 -10.62
CA ALA A 223 -0.65 2.89 -10.07
C ALA A 223 -1.44 3.59 -11.20
N PRO A 224 -2.78 3.52 -11.22
CA PRO A 224 -3.58 4.42 -12.05
C PRO A 224 -3.44 5.85 -11.52
N VAL A 225 -3.57 6.85 -12.39
CA VAL A 225 -3.60 8.26 -11.95
C VAL A 225 -4.69 9.08 -12.63
N ALA A 226 -4.97 8.86 -13.93
CA ALA A 226 -5.99 9.60 -14.66
C ALA A 226 -6.65 8.76 -15.75
N ASP A 227 -5.88 8.26 -16.72
CA ASP A 227 -6.42 7.64 -17.94
C ASP A 227 -7.20 6.34 -17.66
N PHE A 228 -6.76 5.54 -16.66
CA PHE A 228 -7.52 4.38 -16.20
C PHE A 228 -8.97 4.75 -15.81
N PHE A 229 -9.17 5.93 -15.23
CA PHE A 229 -10.47 6.38 -14.74
C PHE A 229 -11.33 7.08 -15.79
N THR A 230 -10.76 7.52 -16.90
CA THR A 230 -11.44 8.36 -17.90
C THR A 230 -11.44 7.78 -19.31
N ASP A 231 -10.60 6.80 -19.63
CA ASP A 231 -10.56 6.17 -20.95
C ASP A 231 -11.61 5.07 -21.07
N GLU A 232 -12.78 5.42 -21.59
CA GLU A 232 -13.88 4.46 -21.82
C GLU A 232 -13.48 3.33 -22.78
N ALA A 233 -12.55 3.57 -23.71
CA ALA A 233 -12.09 2.55 -24.65
C ALA A 233 -11.17 1.51 -24.01
N TRP A 234 -10.56 1.85 -22.85
CA TRP A 234 -9.75 0.91 -22.07
C TRP A 234 -10.58 -0.08 -21.28
N TRP A 235 -11.72 0.33 -20.75
CA TRP A 235 -12.54 -0.43 -19.80
C TRP A 235 -12.92 -1.85 -20.24
N PRO A 236 -13.24 -2.14 -21.53
CA PRO A 236 -13.50 -3.50 -21.99
C PRO A 236 -12.34 -4.49 -21.82
N ARG A 237 -11.13 -4.00 -21.58
CA ARG A 237 -9.91 -4.80 -21.35
C ARG A 237 -9.67 -5.10 -19.88
N VAL A 238 -10.24 -4.29 -18.98
CA VAL A 238 -10.06 -4.45 -17.53
C VAL A 238 -10.63 -5.79 -17.09
N PRO A 239 -9.87 -6.61 -16.35
CA PRO A 239 -10.34 -7.90 -15.85
C PRO A 239 -11.62 -7.75 -15.01
N GLY A 240 -12.54 -8.71 -15.15
CA GLY A 240 -13.81 -8.71 -14.44
C GLY A 240 -13.64 -8.67 -12.92
N ILE A 241 -12.65 -9.37 -12.39
CA ILE A 241 -12.29 -9.33 -10.96
C ILE A 241 -11.94 -7.90 -10.52
N THR A 242 -11.16 -7.16 -11.31
CA THR A 242 -10.80 -5.78 -10.98
C THR A 242 -12.04 -4.89 -10.96
N ALA A 243 -12.88 -4.97 -11.98
CA ALA A 243 -14.11 -4.20 -12.08
C ALA A 243 -15.10 -4.52 -10.93
N GLN A 244 -15.31 -5.81 -10.62
CA GLN A 244 -16.18 -6.23 -9.51
C GLN A 244 -15.61 -5.82 -8.14
N THR A 245 -14.31 -5.88 -7.96
CA THR A 245 -13.67 -5.42 -6.73
C THR A 245 -13.86 -3.91 -6.55
N LEU A 246 -13.62 -3.12 -7.59
CA LEU A 246 -13.86 -1.67 -7.53
C LEU A 246 -15.32 -1.35 -7.25
N ARG A 247 -16.26 -2.04 -7.90
CA ARG A 247 -17.71 -1.91 -7.63
C ARG A 247 -18.01 -2.15 -6.13
N HIS A 248 -17.46 -3.23 -5.56
CA HIS A 248 -17.65 -3.54 -4.14
C HIS A 248 -17.05 -2.45 -3.23
N LEU A 249 -15.83 -2.00 -3.48
CA LEU A 249 -15.13 -1.02 -2.64
C LEU A 249 -15.77 0.38 -2.70
N THR A 250 -16.31 0.76 -3.86
CA THR A 250 -16.98 2.05 -4.03
C THR A 250 -18.44 2.05 -3.56
N GLY A 251 -18.98 0.87 -3.20
CA GLY A 251 -20.38 0.70 -2.86
C GLY A 251 -21.33 0.96 -4.02
N SER A 252 -20.86 0.78 -5.27
CA SER A 252 -21.71 0.92 -6.46
C SER A 252 -22.64 -0.28 -6.60
N GLU A 253 -23.88 -0.02 -6.99
CA GLU A 253 -24.91 -1.07 -7.14
C GLU A 253 -24.56 -2.00 -8.31
N ASP A 254 -24.08 -1.43 -9.42
CA ASP A 254 -23.68 -2.16 -10.62
C ASP A 254 -22.42 -1.56 -11.29
N LEU A 255 -22.04 -2.12 -12.45
CA LEU A 255 -20.85 -1.65 -13.18
C LEU A 255 -21.10 -0.35 -13.94
N ASP A 256 -22.34 0.00 -14.25
CA ASP A 256 -22.65 1.25 -14.93
C ASP A 256 -22.55 2.41 -13.94
N GLU A 257 -23.07 2.27 -12.73
CA GLU A 257 -22.85 3.24 -11.66
C GLU A 257 -21.37 3.39 -11.30
N LEU A 258 -20.61 2.27 -11.28
CA LEU A 258 -19.16 2.36 -11.09
C LEU A 258 -18.52 3.23 -12.17
N ARG A 259 -18.84 3.01 -13.45
CA ARG A 259 -18.29 3.79 -14.57
C ARG A 259 -18.60 5.28 -14.48
N ASP A 260 -19.80 5.62 -14.03
CA ASP A 260 -20.21 7.01 -13.83
C ASP A 260 -19.40 7.69 -12.71
N ARG A 261 -18.96 6.94 -11.70
CA ARG A 261 -18.17 7.45 -10.58
C ARG A 261 -16.67 7.57 -10.87
N LEU A 262 -16.13 6.73 -11.76
CA LEU A 262 -14.69 6.63 -12.00
C LEU A 262 -14.02 7.94 -12.44
N PRO A 263 -14.59 8.77 -13.30
CA PRO A 263 -13.95 10.04 -13.69
C PRO A 263 -13.64 10.95 -12.51
N GLY A 264 -14.40 10.84 -11.41
CA GLY A 264 -14.15 11.59 -10.17
C GLY A 264 -12.83 11.26 -9.47
N PHE A 265 -12.24 10.09 -9.75
CA PHE A 265 -10.95 9.68 -9.18
C PHE A 265 -9.75 10.25 -9.95
N ALA A 266 -9.93 10.61 -11.23
CA ALA A 266 -8.84 11.03 -12.08
C ALA A 266 -8.13 12.28 -11.55
N LEU A 267 -6.81 12.24 -11.45
CA LEU A 267 -6.00 13.40 -11.13
C LEU A 267 -5.88 14.32 -12.34
N THR A 268 -6.23 15.57 -12.14
CA THR A 268 -6.04 16.59 -13.16
C THR A 268 -4.55 16.91 -13.37
N PRO A 269 -4.14 17.40 -14.56
CA PRO A 269 -2.76 17.87 -14.77
C PRO A 269 -2.32 18.94 -13.77
N LYS A 270 -3.24 19.76 -13.26
CA LYS A 270 -2.96 20.74 -12.20
C LYS A 270 -2.56 20.07 -10.91
N GLN A 271 -3.29 19.05 -10.47
CA GLN A 271 -2.99 18.28 -9.26
C GLN A 271 -1.68 17.50 -9.38
N LEU A 272 -1.42 16.87 -10.53
CA LEU A 272 -0.16 16.18 -10.79
C LEU A 272 1.03 17.15 -10.72
N ARG A 273 0.94 18.34 -11.28
CA ARG A 273 2.00 19.37 -11.18
C ARG A 273 2.26 19.87 -9.76
N GLN A 274 1.34 19.65 -8.81
CA GLN A 274 1.55 19.94 -7.39
C GLN A 274 2.43 18.91 -6.68
N VAL A 275 2.59 17.71 -7.26
CA VAL A 275 3.45 16.65 -6.72
C VAL A 275 4.92 17.02 -6.97
N ARG A 276 5.54 17.69 -6.01
CA ARG A 276 6.94 18.20 -6.06
C ARG A 276 7.95 17.27 -5.40
N ILE A 277 7.59 16.02 -5.22
CA ILE A 277 8.40 15.01 -4.53
C ILE A 277 8.84 13.92 -5.51
N PRO A 278 9.90 13.16 -5.19
CA PRO A 278 10.29 12.00 -5.99
C PRO A 278 9.18 10.95 -6.05
N VAL A 279 8.83 10.54 -7.27
CA VAL A 279 7.96 9.39 -7.55
C VAL A 279 8.79 8.30 -8.22
N ARG A 280 8.70 7.08 -7.72
CA ARG A 280 9.38 5.90 -8.26
C ARG A 280 8.34 4.88 -8.65
N TYR A 281 8.27 4.58 -9.94
CA TYR A 281 7.17 3.82 -10.53
C TYR A 281 7.70 2.56 -11.23
N VAL A 282 7.23 1.40 -10.82
CA VAL A 282 7.43 0.16 -11.57
C VAL A 282 6.25 -0.04 -12.49
N ALA A 283 6.54 -0.16 -13.78
CA ALA A 283 5.54 -0.35 -14.84
C ALA A 283 5.65 -1.74 -15.44
N SER A 284 4.52 -2.30 -15.84
CA SER A 284 4.44 -3.53 -16.63
C SER A 284 4.12 -3.19 -18.08
N GLY A 285 4.87 -3.76 -19.03
CA GLY A 285 4.70 -3.44 -20.46
C GLY A 285 3.47 -4.10 -21.09
N ARG A 286 2.91 -5.12 -20.45
CA ARG A 286 1.67 -5.81 -20.85
C ARG A 286 0.62 -5.74 -19.74
N ASP A 287 0.56 -4.58 -19.07
CA ASP A 287 -0.39 -4.35 -18.00
C ASP A 287 -1.83 -4.39 -18.54
N GLU A 288 -2.61 -5.33 -18.06
CA GLU A 288 -4.01 -5.54 -18.47
C GLU A 288 -4.99 -4.67 -17.66
N ILE A 289 -4.51 -4.03 -16.59
CA ILE A 289 -5.32 -3.17 -15.74
C ILE A 289 -5.02 -1.70 -16.06
N ILE A 290 -3.75 -1.31 -16.06
CA ILE A 290 -3.33 0.09 -16.13
C ILE A 290 -2.87 0.42 -17.55
N PRO A 291 -3.51 1.38 -18.25
CA PRO A 291 -3.08 1.81 -19.59
C PRO A 291 -1.67 2.41 -19.56
N ASP A 292 -0.90 2.18 -20.62
CA ASP A 292 0.47 2.68 -20.74
C ASP A 292 0.54 4.22 -20.90
N THR A 293 -0.56 4.83 -21.32
CA THR A 293 -0.74 6.30 -21.37
C THR A 293 -0.52 6.97 -20.02
N GLU A 294 -0.78 6.27 -18.90
CA GLU A 294 -0.48 6.76 -17.55
C GLU A 294 1.02 7.06 -17.37
N GLN A 295 1.90 6.26 -17.95
CA GLN A 295 3.33 6.50 -17.87
C GLN A 295 3.72 7.76 -18.67
N THR A 296 3.10 7.97 -19.84
CA THR A 296 3.31 9.15 -20.67
C THR A 296 2.86 10.41 -19.95
N LEU A 297 1.67 10.38 -19.35
CA LEU A 297 1.13 11.47 -18.55
C LEU A 297 2.04 11.83 -17.38
N LEU A 298 2.48 10.84 -16.60
CA LEU A 298 3.37 11.06 -15.46
C LEU A 298 4.73 11.63 -15.88
N ARG A 299 5.33 11.14 -16.99
CA ARG A 299 6.59 11.67 -17.54
C ARG A 299 6.48 13.12 -18.00
N GLY A 300 5.33 13.48 -18.56
CA GLY A 300 5.06 14.84 -19.06
C GLY A 300 4.67 15.84 -17.97
N THR A 301 4.36 15.36 -16.75
CA THR A 301 3.75 16.21 -15.72
C THR A 301 4.57 16.33 -14.44
N LEU A 302 5.26 15.25 -14.02
CA LEU A 302 6.04 15.24 -12.77
C LEU A 302 7.50 15.63 -13.00
N ASP A 303 8.03 16.50 -12.16
CA ASP A 303 9.43 16.97 -12.24
C ASP A 303 10.45 15.87 -11.90
N ASP A 304 10.15 14.98 -10.93
CA ASP A 304 11.06 13.91 -10.50
C ASP A 304 10.33 12.56 -10.48
N VAL A 305 10.12 11.99 -11.67
CA VAL A 305 9.62 10.63 -11.82
C VAL A 305 10.67 9.72 -12.45
N ARG A 306 10.83 8.51 -11.89
CA ARG A 306 11.68 7.47 -12.48
C ARG A 306 10.91 6.17 -12.62
N PHE A 307 11.02 5.58 -13.80
CA PHE A 307 10.38 4.32 -14.13
C PHE A 307 11.37 3.16 -14.15
N LYS A 308 10.88 2.01 -13.72
CA LYS A 308 11.44 0.70 -14.02
C LYS A 308 10.38 -0.10 -14.74
N THR A 309 10.59 -0.42 -16.00
CA THR A 309 9.61 -1.18 -16.80
C THR A 309 10.08 -2.63 -16.95
N PHE A 310 9.14 -3.56 -16.84
CA PHE A 310 9.33 -4.98 -17.13
C PHE A 310 8.34 -5.44 -18.20
N ASP A 311 8.75 -6.36 -19.07
CA ASP A 311 7.84 -7.05 -19.98
C ASP A 311 7.05 -8.11 -19.21
N ASP A 312 5.96 -7.69 -18.59
CA ASP A 312 5.16 -8.49 -17.67
C ASP A 312 3.74 -7.95 -17.60
N VAL A 313 2.84 -8.67 -16.95
CA VAL A 313 1.46 -8.28 -16.62
C VAL A 313 1.42 -7.41 -15.36
N HIS A 314 0.24 -6.93 -14.96
CA HIS A 314 0.07 -6.04 -13.81
C HIS A 314 0.83 -6.51 -12.55
N GLY A 315 1.54 -5.60 -11.93
CA GLY A 315 2.34 -5.90 -10.72
C GLY A 315 3.67 -6.61 -10.97
N SER A 316 4.01 -6.92 -12.22
CA SER A 316 5.27 -7.56 -12.65
C SER A 316 5.60 -8.86 -11.87
N PRO A 317 4.69 -9.84 -11.80
CA PRO A 317 4.83 -11.04 -10.96
C PRO A 317 5.98 -11.97 -11.39
N ALA A 318 6.41 -11.97 -12.63
CA ALA A 318 7.60 -12.72 -13.07
C ALA A 318 8.90 -12.04 -12.59
N HIS A 319 8.86 -10.75 -12.24
CA HIS A 319 10.00 -9.93 -11.88
C HIS A 319 10.00 -9.47 -10.41
N LEU A 320 9.26 -10.13 -9.50
CA LEU A 320 9.10 -9.73 -8.09
C LEU A 320 10.42 -9.45 -7.36
N GLY A 321 11.43 -10.30 -7.57
CA GLY A 321 12.75 -10.11 -6.94
C GLY A 321 13.45 -8.84 -7.43
N ALA A 322 13.38 -8.54 -8.73
CA ALA A 322 13.97 -7.34 -9.31
C ALA A 322 13.20 -6.08 -8.88
N THR A 323 11.86 -6.16 -8.86
CA THR A 323 10.97 -5.10 -8.37
C THR A 323 11.29 -4.73 -6.92
N ARG A 324 11.34 -5.73 -6.02
CA ARG A 324 11.66 -5.52 -4.60
C ARG A 324 13.05 -4.90 -4.40
N ARG A 325 14.07 -5.40 -5.10
CA ARG A 325 15.43 -4.84 -5.03
C ARG A 325 15.46 -3.40 -5.51
N TRP A 326 14.80 -3.09 -6.63
CA TRP A 326 14.79 -1.74 -7.17
C TRP A 326 14.06 -0.76 -6.24
N LEU A 327 12.86 -1.10 -5.76
CA LEU A 327 12.10 -0.27 -4.81
C LEU A 327 12.89 -0.02 -3.53
N MET A 328 13.52 -1.07 -2.97
CA MET A 328 14.34 -0.93 -1.76
C MET A 328 15.55 -0.03 -2.00
N ALA A 329 16.25 -0.19 -3.11
CA ALA A 329 17.39 0.66 -3.47
C ALA A 329 16.95 2.13 -3.63
N GLN A 330 15.81 2.39 -4.30
CA GLN A 330 15.27 3.75 -4.43
C GLN A 330 14.87 4.33 -3.07
N LEU A 331 14.22 3.56 -2.22
CA LEU A 331 13.82 4.00 -0.88
C LEU A 331 15.05 4.42 -0.04
N LEU A 332 16.08 3.61 -0.02
CA LEU A 332 17.31 3.88 0.72
C LEU A 332 18.09 5.05 0.12
N TRP A 333 18.24 5.09 -1.20
CA TRP A 333 18.93 6.18 -1.90
C TRP A 333 18.25 7.54 -1.64
N LEU A 334 16.93 7.64 -1.79
CA LEU A 334 16.16 8.86 -1.53
C LEU A 334 16.25 9.32 -0.07
N ARG A 335 16.47 8.39 0.86
CA ARG A 335 16.67 8.71 2.27
C ARG A 335 18.04 9.36 2.52
N VAL A 336 19.10 8.89 1.85
CA VAL A 336 20.47 9.39 2.01
C VAL A 336 20.64 10.73 1.30
N ALA A 337 20.24 10.85 0.04
CA ALA A 337 20.37 12.04 -0.77
C ALA A 337 19.81 13.32 -0.11
N ARG A 338 18.75 13.20 0.69
CA ARG A 338 18.18 14.33 1.44
C ARG A 338 18.90 14.66 2.74
N ARG A 339 19.71 13.75 3.30
CA ARG A 339 20.55 14.08 4.46
C ARG A 339 21.67 15.04 4.05
N GLU A 340 22.20 14.89 2.85
CA GLU A 340 23.26 15.75 2.29
C GLU A 340 22.74 17.13 1.85
N ALA A 341 21.48 17.24 1.46
CA ALA A 341 20.85 18.48 1.02
C ALA A 341 20.35 19.39 2.19
N ARG A 342 20.56 19.02 3.46
CA ARG A 342 20.30 19.93 4.58
C ARG A 342 21.42 20.98 4.61
N PRO A 343 21.08 22.31 4.52
CA PRO A 343 22.08 23.34 4.73
C PRO A 343 22.67 23.11 6.14
N THR A 344 23.97 22.93 6.22
CA THR A 344 24.68 23.12 7.48
C THR A 344 24.49 24.60 7.84
N TYR A 345 23.64 24.89 8.79
CA TYR A 345 23.64 26.18 9.44
C TYR A 345 25.04 26.34 10.04
N ARG A 346 25.92 27.03 9.31
CA ARG A 346 27.13 27.58 9.88
C ARG A 346 26.67 28.57 10.94
N THR A 347 26.85 28.25 12.19
CA THR A 347 26.87 29.23 13.26
C THR A 347 27.84 30.33 12.83
N GLY A 348 27.29 31.53 12.61
CA GLY A 348 28.09 32.70 12.25
C GLY A 348 29.16 32.94 13.27
N PRO A 349 30.28 33.61 12.87
CA PRO A 349 31.38 33.92 13.79
C PRO A 349 30.87 34.77 14.94
N GLY A 350 31.30 34.40 16.15
CA GLY A 350 30.88 35.00 17.40
C GLY A 350 31.01 36.53 17.43
N GLU A 351 30.07 37.16 18.11
CA GLU A 351 30.15 38.57 18.48
C GLU A 351 31.47 38.85 19.18
N PRO A 352 32.14 39.99 18.85
CA PRO A 352 33.36 40.39 19.54
C PRO A 352 33.03 40.82 20.97
N ASN A 353 33.72 40.19 21.89
CA ASN A 353 33.83 40.50 23.32
C ASN A 353 34.08 41.99 23.53
N ARG A 354 33.09 42.77 23.99
CA ARG A 354 33.32 44.12 24.47
C ARG A 354 34.00 44.04 25.84
N SER A 355 35.29 44.25 25.81
CA SER A 355 36.17 44.49 26.95
C SER A 355 35.65 45.60 27.84
N ARG A 356 35.64 45.33 29.14
CA ARG A 356 35.55 46.29 30.22
C ARG A 356 36.75 47.24 30.18
N SER A 357 36.49 48.51 30.13
CA SER A 357 37.35 49.58 30.70
C SER A 357 36.44 50.35 31.64
N GLY A 358 36.66 50.47 32.87
CA GLY A 358 37.81 50.81 33.66
C GLY A 358 37.82 52.32 34.00
N GLY A 359 37.48 52.64 35.27
CA GLY A 359 37.93 53.83 35.93
C GLY A 359 37.04 55.10 35.74
N GLU A 360 36.60 55.83 36.68
CA GLU A 360 37.31 56.49 37.77
C GLU A 360 36.34 57.20 38.68
N ARG A 361 36.80 57.33 39.89
CA ARG A 361 36.29 58.12 41.04
C ARG A 361 36.09 59.60 40.74
N SER A 362 35.15 60.25 41.38
CA SER A 362 35.40 61.24 42.42
C SER A 362 34.12 61.90 42.89
N SER A 363 33.97 61.91 44.16
CA SER A 363 33.74 63.03 45.11
C SER A 363 32.70 64.09 44.73
N GLY A 364 31.75 64.28 45.55
CA GLY A 364 30.86 65.38 45.71
C GLY A 364 29.66 64.98 46.56
#